data_883b4aa236957c54f7bc83c7fb1726cc
#
_entry.id   883b4aa236957c54f7bc83c7fb1726cc
#
_cell.length_a   1.000
_cell.length_b   1.000
_cell.length_c   1.000
_cell.angle_alpha   90.00
_cell.angle_beta   90.00
_cell.angle_gamma   90.00
#
_symmetry.space_group_name_H-M   'P 1'
#
loop_
_entity.id
_entity.type
_entity.pdbx_description
1 polymer ?
#
loop_
_entity_poly.entity_id
_entity_poly.type
_entity_poly.pdbx_seq_one_letter_code
_entity_poly.pdbx_strand_id
1 'polypeptide(L)'
;MNNSTRVFTPAALKAQVERGSAKAYEQRVAEGFPDKVTPELAQFIAGLDMAILATATADGAPYIQHRGGPKGFIKVIDERTLGFADYRGNRQYITLANLSENDRAFLFLLDPARKQRIKLWGRARVIENDSALVEKLFDKGYKAKPERAILFTIEAWDVNCSQHIVARFSEAELEEAFNTVQAKITALEEENERLRAQLAQAAQSAQ
;
A
#
# COMPACT_ATOMS: atom_id res chain seq x y z
N MET A 1 -23.41 -8.47 -9.25
CA MET A 1 -23.27 -9.87 -8.79
C MET A 1 -22.54 -9.85 -7.45
N ASN A 2 -22.95 -10.69 -6.51
CA ASN A 2 -22.24 -10.83 -5.24
C ASN A 2 -20.85 -11.46 -5.47
N ASN A 3 -19.79 -10.79 -5.05
CA ASN A 3 -18.40 -11.21 -5.25
C ASN A 3 -17.81 -11.92 -4.01
N SER A 4 -18.63 -12.23 -2.99
CA SER A 4 -18.15 -12.87 -1.75
C SER A 4 -17.42 -14.20 -2.01
N THR A 5 -17.79 -14.93 -3.06
CA THR A 5 -17.13 -16.19 -3.46
C THR A 5 -15.71 -15.99 -3.99
N ARG A 6 -15.31 -14.75 -4.34
CA ARG A 6 -13.92 -14.43 -4.67
C ARG A 6 -13.01 -14.49 -3.44
N VAL A 7 -13.59 -14.18 -2.29
CA VAL A 7 -12.88 -14.09 -1.00
C VAL A 7 -13.11 -15.34 -0.16
N PHE A 8 -14.37 -15.77 -0.04
CA PHE A 8 -14.75 -16.92 0.78
C PHE A 8 -15.14 -18.10 -0.11
N THR A 9 -14.24 -19.06 -0.22
CA THR A 9 -14.53 -20.37 -0.85
C THR A 9 -15.52 -21.15 0.00
N PRO A 10 -16.21 -22.18 -0.56
CA PRO A 10 -17.05 -23.08 0.24
C PRO A 10 -16.32 -23.69 1.44
N ALA A 11 -15.03 -24.03 1.27
CA ALA A 11 -14.19 -24.53 2.36
C ALA A 11 -13.94 -23.49 3.45
N ALA A 12 -13.74 -22.22 3.08
CA ALA A 12 -13.59 -21.12 4.04
C ALA A 12 -14.88 -20.90 4.83
N LEU A 13 -16.05 -20.90 4.17
CA LEU A 13 -17.35 -20.78 4.83
C LEU A 13 -17.61 -21.92 5.81
N LYS A 14 -17.30 -23.15 5.41
CA LYS A 14 -17.39 -24.33 6.30
C LYS A 14 -16.50 -24.14 7.54
N ALA A 15 -15.26 -23.74 7.35
CA ALA A 15 -14.33 -23.49 8.44
C ALA A 15 -14.80 -22.37 9.41
N GLN A 16 -15.45 -21.33 8.89
CA GLN A 16 -16.04 -20.26 9.71
C GLN A 16 -17.17 -20.78 10.60
N VAL A 17 -18.03 -21.65 10.07
CA VAL A 17 -19.10 -22.29 10.84
C VAL A 17 -18.51 -23.19 11.95
N GLU A 18 -17.59 -24.07 11.58
CA GLU A 18 -16.95 -25.00 12.52
C GLU A 18 -16.20 -24.30 13.66
N ARG A 19 -15.67 -23.09 13.41
CA ARG A 19 -14.90 -22.28 14.38
C ARG A 19 -15.71 -21.15 15.02
N GLY A 20 -17.01 -21.04 14.73
CA GLY A 20 -17.90 -20.07 15.34
C GLY A 20 -17.72 -18.62 14.88
N SER A 21 -17.03 -18.37 13.76
CA SER A 21 -16.86 -17.01 13.24
C SER A 21 -17.82 -16.61 12.12
N ALA A 22 -18.71 -17.50 11.67
CA ALA A 22 -19.63 -17.27 10.55
C ALA A 22 -20.48 -16.01 10.71
N LYS A 23 -21.01 -15.76 11.93
CA LYS A 23 -21.83 -14.58 12.22
C LYS A 23 -21.08 -13.26 11.98
N ALA A 24 -19.76 -13.23 12.23
CA ALA A 24 -18.95 -12.02 12.04
C ALA A 24 -18.80 -11.63 10.54
N TYR A 25 -19.04 -12.59 9.64
CA TYR A 25 -18.89 -12.38 8.19
C TYR A 25 -20.21 -12.49 7.42
N GLU A 26 -21.35 -12.65 8.12
CA GLU A 26 -22.66 -12.85 7.50
C GLU A 26 -23.03 -11.73 6.53
N GLN A 27 -22.80 -10.49 6.90
CA GLN A 27 -23.02 -9.32 6.03
C GLN A 27 -22.14 -9.37 4.78
N ARG A 28 -20.85 -9.70 4.92
CA ARG A 28 -19.92 -9.83 3.78
C ARG A 28 -20.30 -10.96 2.84
N VAL A 29 -20.87 -12.03 3.36
CA VAL A 29 -21.38 -13.13 2.54
C VAL A 29 -22.63 -12.72 1.77
N ALA A 30 -23.52 -11.96 2.39
CA ALA A 30 -24.78 -11.51 1.79
C ALA A 30 -24.60 -10.38 0.77
N GLU A 31 -23.82 -9.36 1.11
CA GLU A 31 -23.66 -8.13 0.32
C GLU A 31 -22.45 -8.16 -0.61
N GLY A 32 -21.42 -8.96 -0.28
CA GLY A 32 -20.15 -8.99 -0.98
C GLY A 32 -19.13 -8.02 -0.38
N PHE A 33 -18.03 -7.86 -1.10
CA PHE A 33 -16.91 -6.97 -0.78
C PHE A 33 -16.93 -5.74 -1.70
N PRO A 34 -16.41 -4.59 -1.26
CA PRO A 34 -16.21 -3.46 -2.16
C PRO A 34 -15.28 -3.86 -3.31
N ASP A 35 -15.59 -3.36 -4.51
CA ASP A 35 -14.86 -3.64 -5.75
C ASP A 35 -14.44 -2.37 -6.49
N LYS A 36 -14.68 -1.20 -5.88
CA LYS A 36 -14.30 0.10 -6.40
C LYS A 36 -13.32 0.79 -5.47
N VAL A 37 -12.47 1.61 -6.04
CA VAL A 37 -11.55 2.48 -5.30
C VAL A 37 -12.36 3.57 -4.61
N THR A 38 -12.30 3.61 -3.28
CA THR A 38 -12.82 4.73 -2.49
C THR A 38 -11.76 5.81 -2.31
N PRO A 39 -12.13 7.04 -1.91
CA PRO A 39 -11.15 8.08 -1.59
C PRO A 39 -10.11 7.65 -0.56
N GLU A 40 -10.53 6.88 0.46
CA GLU A 40 -9.66 6.37 1.52
C GLU A 40 -8.67 5.32 0.97
N LEU A 41 -9.14 4.42 0.10
CA LEU A 41 -8.27 3.44 -0.57
C LEU A 41 -7.28 4.16 -1.49
N ALA A 42 -7.72 5.18 -2.24
CA ALA A 42 -6.85 5.96 -3.10
C ALA A 42 -5.76 6.69 -2.29
N GLN A 43 -6.12 7.30 -1.16
CA GLN A 43 -5.18 7.95 -0.26
C GLN A 43 -4.18 6.95 0.35
N PHE A 44 -4.64 5.77 0.73
CA PHE A 44 -3.78 4.71 1.23
C PHE A 44 -2.76 4.28 0.17
N ILE A 45 -3.21 4.01 -1.06
CA ILE A 45 -2.36 3.62 -2.20
C ILE A 45 -1.32 4.71 -2.51
N ALA A 46 -1.72 5.98 -2.49
CA ALA A 46 -0.83 7.10 -2.76
C ALA A 46 0.32 7.25 -1.74
N GLY A 47 0.17 6.68 -0.54
CA GLY A 47 1.20 6.68 0.50
C GLY A 47 2.20 5.53 0.42
N LEU A 48 1.96 4.53 -0.46
CA LEU A 48 2.77 3.32 -0.51
C LEU A 48 3.95 3.45 -1.48
N ASP A 49 5.08 2.89 -1.07
CA ASP A 49 6.30 2.72 -1.88
C ASP A 49 6.56 1.24 -2.23
N MET A 50 5.75 0.33 -1.68
CA MET A 50 5.84 -1.10 -1.95
C MET A 50 4.48 -1.78 -1.99
N ALA A 51 4.43 -2.90 -2.72
CA ALA A 51 3.32 -3.85 -2.72
C ALA A 51 3.83 -5.25 -3.01
N ILE A 52 3.04 -6.27 -2.70
CA ILE A 52 3.32 -7.65 -3.07
C ILE A 52 2.25 -8.10 -4.06
N LEU A 53 2.69 -8.44 -5.27
CA LEU A 53 1.84 -8.99 -6.32
C LEU A 53 1.96 -10.51 -6.32
N ALA A 54 0.85 -11.19 -6.09
CA ALA A 54 0.74 -12.64 -6.27
C ALA A 54 0.11 -12.97 -7.61
N THR A 55 0.67 -13.96 -8.29
CA THR A 55 0.19 -14.55 -9.54
C THR A 55 0.28 -16.07 -9.41
N ALA A 56 -0.26 -16.80 -10.36
CA ALA A 56 -0.16 -18.25 -10.40
C ALA A 56 0.02 -18.73 -11.84
N THR A 57 0.67 -19.88 -11.99
CA THR A 57 0.73 -20.60 -13.27
C THR A 57 -0.65 -21.05 -13.73
N ALA A 58 -0.77 -21.55 -14.94
CA ALA A 58 -2.03 -22.09 -15.48
C ALA A 58 -2.63 -23.21 -14.61
N ASP A 59 -1.78 -24.05 -14.03
CA ASP A 59 -2.16 -25.15 -13.13
C ASP A 59 -2.32 -24.73 -11.66
N GLY A 60 -2.11 -23.43 -11.36
CA GLY A 60 -2.40 -22.84 -10.05
C GLY A 60 -1.22 -22.80 -9.07
N ALA A 61 0.02 -23.12 -9.49
CA ALA A 61 1.19 -22.97 -8.63
C ALA A 61 1.40 -21.48 -8.27
N PRO A 62 1.43 -21.13 -6.97
CA PRO A 62 1.48 -19.72 -6.55
C PRO A 62 2.88 -19.13 -6.70
N TYR A 63 2.93 -17.85 -7.04
CA TYR A 63 4.14 -17.05 -7.09
C TYR A 63 3.87 -15.65 -6.53
N ILE A 64 4.80 -15.12 -5.77
CA ILE A 64 4.73 -13.74 -5.27
C ILE A 64 5.99 -12.95 -5.62
N GLN A 65 5.82 -11.67 -5.89
CA GLN A 65 6.92 -10.77 -6.15
C GLN A 65 6.70 -9.39 -5.52
N HIS A 66 7.73 -8.88 -4.89
CA HIS A 66 7.78 -7.50 -4.44
C HIS A 66 7.71 -6.54 -5.64
N ARG A 67 6.90 -5.50 -5.51
CA ARG A 67 6.82 -4.35 -6.41
C ARG A 67 7.10 -3.10 -5.59
N GLY A 68 7.95 -2.25 -6.08
CA GLY A 68 8.32 -1.03 -5.36
C GLY A 68 8.62 0.11 -6.31
N GLY A 69 8.60 1.32 -5.75
CA GLY A 69 8.85 2.56 -6.45
C GLY A 69 8.80 3.75 -5.50
N PRO A 70 8.80 4.97 -5.98
CA PRO A 70 8.55 6.13 -5.13
C PRO A 70 7.13 6.06 -4.53
N LYS A 71 6.89 6.76 -3.41
CA LYS A 71 5.54 6.82 -2.80
C LYS A 71 4.50 7.16 -3.87
N GLY A 72 3.42 6.36 -3.91
CA GLY A 72 2.37 6.47 -4.92
C GLY A 72 2.74 5.92 -6.31
N PHE A 73 3.71 5.01 -6.40
CA PHE A 73 4.06 4.36 -7.67
C PHE A 73 2.90 3.58 -8.29
N ILE A 74 1.95 3.11 -7.47
CA ILE A 74 0.67 2.56 -7.95
C ILE A 74 -0.29 3.71 -8.17
N LYS A 75 -0.80 3.84 -9.38
CA LYS A 75 -1.72 4.90 -9.78
C LYS A 75 -3.15 4.34 -9.88
N VAL A 76 -4.13 5.10 -9.43
CA VAL A 76 -5.54 4.85 -9.69
C VAL A 76 -5.83 5.34 -11.10
N ILE A 77 -6.25 4.44 -12.00
CA ILE A 77 -6.55 4.75 -13.39
C ILE A 77 -8.02 5.12 -13.54
N ASP A 78 -8.88 4.33 -12.94
CA ASP A 78 -10.32 4.52 -12.86
C ASP A 78 -10.89 3.91 -11.58
N GLU A 79 -12.21 3.84 -11.46
CA GLU A 79 -12.89 3.36 -10.26
C GLU A 79 -12.56 1.92 -9.86
N ARG A 80 -11.97 1.11 -10.76
CA ARG A 80 -11.66 -0.32 -10.53
C ARG A 80 -10.27 -0.72 -10.99
N THR A 81 -9.54 0.17 -11.62
CA THR A 81 -8.26 -0.18 -12.24
C THR A 81 -7.13 0.58 -11.55
N LEU A 82 -6.15 -0.20 -11.09
CA LEU A 82 -4.85 0.29 -10.65
C LEU A 82 -3.82 0.02 -11.75
N GLY A 83 -2.80 0.86 -11.83
CA GLY A 83 -1.71 0.66 -12.77
C GLY A 83 -0.37 1.08 -12.20
N PHE A 84 0.69 0.41 -12.60
CA PHE A 84 2.06 0.78 -12.26
C PHE A 84 3.04 0.40 -13.35
N ALA A 85 4.13 1.15 -13.45
CA ALA A 85 5.22 0.82 -14.34
C ALA A 85 5.98 -0.40 -13.83
N ASP A 86 6.22 -1.38 -14.69
CA ASP A 86 7.07 -2.53 -14.41
C ASP A 86 8.50 -2.20 -14.80
N TYR A 87 9.36 -2.11 -13.79
CA TYR A 87 10.74 -1.71 -13.95
C TYR A 87 11.62 -2.89 -14.32
N ARG A 88 12.64 -2.62 -15.08
CA ARG A 88 13.69 -3.60 -15.41
C ARG A 88 14.37 -4.11 -14.14
N GLY A 89 14.16 -5.40 -13.84
CA GLY A 89 14.75 -6.10 -12.70
C GLY A 89 15.66 -7.24 -13.12
N ASN A 90 15.55 -8.37 -12.42
CA ASN A 90 16.36 -9.58 -12.64
C ASN A 90 16.03 -10.34 -13.94
N ARG A 91 14.98 -9.94 -14.65
CA ARG A 91 14.56 -10.47 -15.95
C ARG A 91 14.20 -11.97 -15.97
N GLN A 92 13.74 -12.50 -14.84
CA GLN A 92 13.20 -13.88 -14.79
C GLN A 92 11.84 -14.01 -15.48
N TYR A 93 11.11 -12.91 -15.66
CA TYR A 93 9.83 -12.84 -16.37
C TYR A 93 8.70 -13.75 -15.85
N ILE A 94 8.82 -14.30 -14.63
CA ILE A 94 7.84 -15.25 -14.08
C ILE A 94 6.45 -14.61 -14.01
N THR A 95 6.33 -13.37 -13.52
CA THR A 95 5.04 -12.65 -13.50
C THR A 95 4.46 -12.51 -14.90
N LEU A 96 5.27 -12.21 -15.91
CA LEU A 96 4.84 -12.10 -17.31
C LEU A 96 4.26 -13.43 -17.81
N ALA A 97 5.01 -14.51 -17.63
CA ALA A 97 4.59 -15.84 -18.03
C ALA A 97 3.29 -16.24 -17.36
N ASN A 98 3.20 -16.08 -16.03
CA ASN A 98 1.97 -16.39 -15.30
C ASN A 98 0.77 -15.61 -15.84
N LEU A 99 0.90 -14.29 -16.00
CA LEU A 99 -0.21 -13.44 -16.44
C LEU A 99 -0.60 -13.63 -17.91
N SER A 100 0.25 -14.24 -18.73
CA SER A 100 -0.11 -14.62 -20.12
C SER A 100 -1.03 -15.84 -20.19
N GLU A 101 -1.02 -16.69 -19.15
CA GLU A 101 -1.79 -17.94 -19.09
C GLU A 101 -2.93 -17.87 -18.07
N ASN A 102 -2.73 -17.11 -16.98
CA ASN A 102 -3.67 -17.00 -15.87
C ASN A 102 -3.67 -15.55 -15.36
N ASP A 103 -4.69 -14.80 -15.70
CA ASP A 103 -4.83 -13.39 -15.33
C ASP A 103 -5.25 -13.15 -13.87
N ARG A 104 -5.54 -14.20 -13.10
CA ARG A 104 -5.87 -14.09 -11.68
C ARG A 104 -4.67 -13.58 -10.90
N ALA A 105 -4.90 -12.53 -10.14
CA ALA A 105 -3.86 -11.90 -9.36
C ALA A 105 -4.39 -11.43 -8.00
N PHE A 106 -3.48 -11.28 -7.07
CA PHE A 106 -3.77 -10.75 -5.76
C PHE A 106 -2.73 -9.68 -5.42
N LEU A 107 -3.19 -8.52 -4.99
CA LEU A 107 -2.33 -7.44 -4.58
C LEU A 107 -2.44 -7.23 -3.07
N PHE A 108 -1.33 -7.42 -2.37
CA PHE A 108 -1.23 -7.20 -0.94
C PHE A 108 -0.51 -5.88 -0.68
N LEU A 109 -1.24 -4.94 -0.10
CA LEU A 109 -0.77 -3.62 0.25
C LEU A 109 -0.50 -3.58 1.75
N LEU A 110 0.66 -3.11 2.15
CA LEU A 110 1.08 -3.05 3.55
C LEU A 110 1.74 -1.70 3.85
N ASP A 111 1.21 -1.02 4.86
CA ASP A 111 1.84 0.14 5.49
C ASP A 111 2.25 -0.24 6.92
N PRO A 112 3.52 -0.60 7.14
CA PRO A 112 3.98 -0.98 8.46
C PRO A 112 3.98 0.16 9.47
N ALA A 113 4.21 1.40 9.03
CA ALA A 113 4.26 2.57 9.91
C ALA A 113 2.89 2.82 10.55
N ARG A 114 1.82 2.71 9.76
CA ARG A 114 0.43 2.86 10.23
C ARG A 114 -0.19 1.56 10.70
N LYS A 115 0.51 0.42 10.60
CA LYS A 115 0.01 -0.93 10.89
C LYS A 115 -1.27 -1.26 10.12
N GLN A 116 -1.32 -0.87 8.87
CA GLN A 116 -2.47 -1.10 8.00
C GLN A 116 -2.10 -2.03 6.86
N ARG A 117 -3.04 -2.89 6.47
CA ARG A 117 -2.91 -3.75 5.30
C ARG A 117 -4.24 -3.90 4.60
N ILE A 118 -4.19 -3.88 3.28
CA ILE A 118 -5.34 -4.07 2.41
C ILE A 118 -5.03 -5.22 1.45
N LYS A 119 -6.03 -6.06 1.25
CA LYS A 119 -5.99 -7.18 0.31
C LYS A 119 -6.90 -6.86 -0.86
N LEU A 120 -6.39 -7.02 -2.08
CA LEU A 120 -7.18 -6.85 -3.29
C LEU A 120 -7.12 -8.15 -4.10
N TRP A 121 -8.29 -8.71 -4.37
CA TRP A 121 -8.49 -9.80 -5.32
C TRP A 121 -8.85 -9.22 -6.66
N GLY A 122 -8.30 -9.76 -7.73
CA GLY A 122 -8.59 -9.23 -9.04
C GLY A 122 -7.90 -9.97 -10.16
N ARG A 123 -7.77 -9.26 -11.27
CA ARG A 123 -7.09 -9.72 -12.47
C ARG A 123 -6.02 -8.72 -12.85
N ALA A 124 -4.89 -9.24 -13.32
CA ALA A 124 -3.83 -8.38 -13.81
C ALA A 124 -3.50 -8.72 -15.26
N ARG A 125 -3.03 -7.72 -15.99
CA ARG A 125 -2.54 -7.88 -17.35
C ARG A 125 -1.30 -7.02 -17.57
N VAL A 126 -0.42 -7.54 -18.36
CA VAL A 126 0.78 -6.82 -18.80
C VAL A 126 0.46 -6.06 -20.08
N ILE A 127 0.83 -4.81 -20.14
CA ILE A 127 0.70 -3.96 -21.33
C ILE A 127 2.10 -3.69 -21.86
N GLU A 128 2.41 -4.30 -22.98
CA GLU A 128 3.65 -4.07 -23.74
C GLU A 128 3.38 -3.11 -24.90
N ASN A 129 4.40 -2.42 -25.36
CA ASN A 129 4.36 -1.55 -26.54
C ASN A 129 3.38 -0.34 -26.43
N ASP A 130 3.01 0.08 -25.21
CA ASP A 130 2.27 1.31 -24.93
C ASP A 130 3.13 2.28 -24.15
N SER A 131 3.97 3.00 -24.87
CA SER A 131 4.91 3.98 -24.25
C SER A 131 4.17 5.13 -23.58
N ALA A 132 3.01 5.54 -24.07
CA ALA A 132 2.22 6.61 -23.49
C ALA A 132 1.65 6.21 -22.12
N LEU A 133 1.14 4.98 -22.00
CA LEU A 133 0.70 4.44 -20.71
C LEU A 133 1.87 4.28 -19.74
N VAL A 134 3.00 3.74 -20.19
CA VAL A 134 4.20 3.60 -19.37
C VAL A 134 4.67 4.95 -18.86
N GLU A 135 4.72 5.98 -19.72
CA GLU A 135 5.11 7.34 -19.33
C GLU A 135 4.14 7.95 -18.30
N LYS A 136 2.85 7.72 -18.46
CA LYS A 136 1.82 8.18 -17.49
C LYS A 136 1.98 7.54 -16.11
N LEU A 137 2.44 6.29 -16.06
CA LEU A 137 2.60 5.53 -14.82
C LEU A 137 3.97 5.70 -14.17
N PHE A 138 4.94 6.19 -14.92
CA PHE A 138 6.32 6.35 -14.47
C PHE A 138 6.55 7.70 -13.80
N ASP A 139 7.18 7.68 -12.63
CA ASP A 139 7.63 8.90 -11.95
C ASP A 139 9.00 9.31 -12.49
N LYS A 140 9.04 10.40 -13.28
CA LYS A 140 10.24 10.86 -14.03
C LYS A 140 11.48 11.14 -13.16
N GLY A 141 11.31 11.40 -11.87
CA GLY A 141 12.40 11.58 -10.92
C GLY A 141 13.01 10.28 -10.40
N TYR A 142 12.39 9.13 -10.65
CA TYR A 142 12.84 7.86 -10.13
C TYR A 142 13.91 7.23 -11.05
N LYS A 143 15.04 6.84 -10.46
CA LYS A 143 16.18 6.28 -11.20
C LYS A 143 15.95 4.79 -11.52
N ALA A 144 14.96 4.50 -12.36
CA ALA A 144 14.68 3.16 -12.86
C ALA A 144 14.35 3.21 -14.35
N LYS A 145 14.46 2.05 -15.03
CA LYS A 145 14.06 1.92 -16.43
C LYS A 145 12.71 1.21 -16.50
N PRO A 146 11.62 1.89 -16.84
CA PRO A 146 10.34 1.25 -17.08
C PRO A 146 10.41 0.48 -18.41
N GLU A 147 9.87 -0.73 -18.44
CA GLU A 147 9.83 -1.56 -19.66
C GLU A 147 8.40 -1.75 -20.17
N ARG A 148 7.42 -1.80 -19.27
CA ARG A 148 6.01 -2.04 -19.59
C ARG A 148 5.12 -1.53 -18.47
N ALA A 149 3.83 -1.69 -18.61
CA ALA A 149 2.87 -1.42 -17.55
C ALA A 149 2.19 -2.70 -17.07
N ILE A 150 1.82 -2.75 -15.80
CA ILE A 150 0.90 -3.74 -15.25
C ILE A 150 -0.37 -3.02 -14.83
N LEU A 151 -1.51 -3.47 -15.36
CA LEU A 151 -2.83 -3.02 -14.93
C LEU A 151 -3.47 -4.12 -14.09
N PHE A 152 -4.06 -3.72 -12.96
CA PHE A 152 -4.76 -4.59 -12.03
C PHE A 152 -6.21 -4.14 -11.91
N THR A 153 -7.15 -5.00 -12.30
CA THR A 153 -8.59 -4.76 -12.17
C THR A 153 -9.09 -5.37 -10.87
N ILE A 154 -9.65 -4.55 -10.00
CA ILE A 154 -10.17 -4.95 -8.68
C ILE A 154 -11.49 -5.69 -8.86
N GLU A 155 -11.60 -6.90 -8.30
CA GLU A 155 -12.84 -7.67 -8.20
C GLU A 155 -13.41 -7.66 -6.78
N ALA A 156 -12.56 -7.53 -5.77
CA ALA A 156 -12.92 -7.37 -4.37
C ALA A 156 -11.74 -6.79 -3.59
N TRP A 157 -12.00 -6.06 -2.50
CA TRP A 157 -10.95 -5.70 -1.55
C TRP A 157 -11.45 -5.67 -0.12
N ASP A 158 -10.54 -5.82 0.83
CA ASP A 158 -10.84 -5.85 2.25
C ASP A 158 -9.68 -5.31 3.10
N VAL A 159 -10.04 -4.66 4.20
CA VAL A 159 -9.09 -4.17 5.20
C VAL A 159 -8.92 -5.24 6.28
N ASN A 160 -7.68 -5.61 6.57
CA ASN A 160 -7.42 -6.56 7.63
C ASN A 160 -7.11 -5.89 8.97
N CYS A 161 -7.37 -6.66 10.04
CA CYS A 161 -6.97 -6.32 11.40
C CYS A 161 -5.48 -5.92 11.44
N SER A 162 -5.16 -4.88 12.21
CA SER A 162 -3.80 -4.38 12.44
C SER A 162 -2.96 -5.26 13.40
N GLN A 163 -3.57 -6.26 14.04
CA GLN A 163 -2.89 -7.14 14.98
C GLN A 163 -1.67 -7.80 14.32
N HIS A 164 -0.60 -7.92 15.12
CA HIS A 164 0.66 -8.54 14.75
C HIS A 164 1.46 -7.86 13.62
N ILE A 165 1.05 -6.65 13.18
CA ILE A 165 1.90 -5.84 12.31
C ILE A 165 2.89 -5.09 13.21
N VAL A 166 4.17 -5.41 13.08
CA VAL A 166 5.24 -4.68 13.76
C VAL A 166 5.46 -3.37 13.01
N ALA A 167 5.40 -2.24 13.75
CA ALA A 167 5.66 -0.94 13.16
C ALA A 167 7.10 -0.86 12.63
N ARG A 168 7.24 -0.31 11.43
CA ARG A 168 8.53 -0.03 10.79
C ARG A 168 8.41 1.33 10.11
N PHE A 169 9.47 2.12 10.21
CA PHE A 169 9.56 3.45 9.63
C PHE A 169 10.67 3.47 8.59
N SER A 170 10.47 4.18 7.51
CA SER A 170 11.53 4.48 6.56
C SER A 170 12.53 5.47 7.16
N GLU A 171 13.74 5.52 6.61
CA GLU A 171 14.75 6.49 6.99
C GLU A 171 14.22 7.93 6.84
N ALA A 172 13.54 8.24 5.75
CA ALA A 172 12.95 9.56 5.51
C ALA A 172 11.88 9.94 6.56
N GLU A 173 11.05 9.00 7.00
CA GLU A 173 10.04 9.26 8.04
C GLU A 173 10.70 9.51 9.41
N LEU A 174 11.80 8.82 9.70
CA LEU A 174 12.57 9.07 10.91
C LEU A 174 13.28 10.43 10.84
N GLU A 175 13.88 10.77 9.72
CA GLU A 175 14.54 12.05 9.51
C GLU A 175 13.57 13.24 9.70
N GLU A 176 12.37 13.15 9.13
CA GLU A 176 11.32 14.16 9.33
C GLU A 176 10.92 14.29 10.80
N ALA A 177 10.77 13.17 11.51
CA ALA A 177 10.45 13.18 12.94
C ALA A 177 11.59 13.79 13.78
N PHE A 178 12.85 13.45 13.48
CA PHE A 178 14.01 14.02 14.14
C PHE A 178 14.13 15.53 13.92
N ASN A 179 13.93 16.01 12.69
CA ASN A 179 13.96 17.42 12.37
C ASN A 179 12.88 18.21 13.13
N THR A 180 11.69 17.62 13.25
CA THR A 180 10.59 18.21 14.03
C THR A 180 10.95 18.34 15.52
N VAL A 181 11.53 17.29 16.10
CA VAL A 181 11.97 17.31 17.50
C VAL A 181 13.10 18.29 17.70
N GLN A 182 14.09 18.32 16.80
CA GLN A 182 15.22 19.24 16.88
C GLN A 182 14.78 20.70 16.83
N ALA A 183 13.88 21.06 15.91
CA ALA A 183 13.31 22.40 15.84
C ALA A 183 12.60 22.82 17.13
N LYS A 184 11.88 21.87 17.78
CA LYS A 184 11.23 22.14 19.06
C LYS A 184 12.23 22.34 20.20
N ILE A 185 13.32 21.54 20.22
CA ILE A 185 14.40 21.70 21.22
C ILE A 185 15.03 23.08 21.07
N THR A 186 15.42 23.48 19.86
CA THR A 186 16.01 24.79 19.59
C THR A 186 15.09 25.94 20.04
N ALA A 187 13.79 25.87 19.71
CA ALA A 187 12.84 26.87 20.16
C ALA A 187 12.70 26.97 21.68
N LEU A 188 12.75 25.81 22.37
CA LEU A 188 12.72 25.80 23.85
C LEU A 188 14.01 26.30 24.48
N GLU A 189 15.16 26.08 23.87
CA GLU A 189 16.45 26.62 24.30
C GLU A 189 16.47 28.16 24.18
N GLU A 190 16.05 28.70 23.04
CA GLU A 190 15.94 30.16 22.83
C GLU A 190 14.95 30.79 23.83
N GLU A 191 13.81 30.18 24.09
CA GLU A 191 12.85 30.65 25.09
C GLU A 191 13.43 30.63 26.49
N ASN A 192 14.15 29.57 26.87
CA ASN A 192 14.85 29.47 28.16
C ASN A 192 15.89 30.59 28.34
N GLU A 193 16.69 30.84 27.30
CA GLU A 193 17.68 31.95 27.34
C GLU A 193 16.99 33.30 27.53
N ARG A 194 15.90 33.55 26.79
CA ARG A 194 15.11 34.77 26.92
C ARG A 194 14.55 34.94 28.34
N LEU A 195 13.95 33.87 28.89
CA LEU A 195 13.36 33.90 30.24
C LEU A 195 14.44 34.12 31.32
N ARG A 196 15.61 33.48 31.17
CA ARG A 196 16.73 33.68 32.09
C ARG A 196 17.24 35.13 32.06
N ALA A 197 17.35 35.72 30.86
CA ALA A 197 17.73 37.13 30.72
C ALA A 197 16.72 38.09 31.38
N GLN A 198 15.42 37.84 31.20
CA GLN A 198 14.35 38.61 31.86
C GLN A 198 14.40 38.48 33.38
N LEU A 199 14.61 37.30 33.90
CA LEU A 199 14.76 37.08 35.36
C LEU A 199 15.97 37.79 35.91
N ALA A 200 17.11 37.77 35.23
CA ALA A 200 18.30 38.48 35.63
C ALA A 200 18.09 39.99 35.68
N GLN A 201 17.42 40.57 34.66
CA GLN A 201 17.05 41.99 34.63
C GLN A 201 16.11 42.37 35.77
N ALA A 202 15.05 41.56 36.01
CA ALA A 202 14.12 41.78 37.11
C ALA A 202 14.80 41.76 38.48
N ALA A 203 15.75 40.82 38.69
CA ALA A 203 16.49 40.72 39.92
C ALA A 203 17.42 41.93 40.16
N GLN A 204 17.99 42.50 39.11
CA GLN A 204 18.82 43.75 39.19
C GLN A 204 17.97 44.99 39.49
N SER A 205 16.74 45.04 38.97
CA SER A 205 15.80 46.17 39.16
C SER A 205 15.15 46.19 40.55
N ALA A 206 15.24 45.10 41.30
CA ALA A 206 14.67 44.95 42.64
C ALA A 206 15.66 45.22 43.78
N GLN A 207 16.91 45.55 43.45
CA GLN A 207 17.96 46.07 44.35
C GLN A 207 18.09 47.56 44.31
#